data_b52a5e03122343ee97f10b5a48ef785b
#
_entry.id   b52a5e03122343ee97f10b5a48ef785b
#
_cell.length_a   1.000
_cell.length_b   1.000
_cell.length_c   1.000
_cell.angle_alpha   90.00
_cell.angle_beta   90.00
_cell.angle_gamma   90.00
#
_symmetry.space_group_name_H-M   'P 1'
#
loop_
_entity.id
_entity.type
_entity.pdbx_description
1 polymer ?
#
loop_
_entity_poly.entity_id
_entity_poly.type
_entity_poly.pdbx_seq_one_letter_code
_entity_poly.pdbx_strand_id
1 'polypeptide(L)'
;NKEDVEPAKAKLAEEQKLANEMEGSVPVKTMIRIGNIFDDIGDAAAEINASMIIMGTHGASGWQKVAGSHALKVVTNSSVPFVIVQNDLMHVGGYDKIMIPLDLHNETKQKLEIVADMAKYFDSEVHIFTPKETDEFLSNKLNGNIAWAKKYLAGKGIKSATHVSEKGNFVKNMIAAAKDLEIDLISIMNLQKNSLMGMFGSSYEQSIITNEAQIPVLCVNPKIVSSAGGSVFSR
;
A
#
# COMPACT_ATOMS: atom_id res chain seq x y z
N ASN A 1 -21.92 20.48 1.47
CA ASN A 1 -23.00 21.37 1.88
C ASN A 1 -23.27 21.20 3.37
N LYS A 2 -23.74 22.27 4.09
CA LYS A 2 -24.11 22.14 5.51
C LYS A 2 -25.30 21.20 5.71
N GLU A 3 -26.15 21.02 4.72
CA GLU A 3 -27.32 20.11 4.72
C GLU A 3 -26.92 18.63 4.76
N ASP A 4 -25.70 18.28 4.32
CA ASP A 4 -25.23 16.90 4.29
C ASP A 4 -24.56 16.47 5.61
N VAL A 5 -24.32 17.40 6.54
CA VAL A 5 -23.57 17.13 7.77
C VAL A 5 -24.35 16.28 8.77
N GLU A 6 -25.65 16.55 8.96
CA GLU A 6 -26.46 15.81 9.93
C GLU A 6 -26.70 14.34 9.51
N PRO A 7 -27.03 14.04 8.23
CA PRO A 7 -27.08 12.66 7.76
C PRO A 7 -25.73 11.93 7.90
N ALA A 8 -24.61 12.62 7.62
CA ALA A 8 -23.29 12.04 7.78
C ALA A 8 -22.95 11.73 9.25
N LYS A 9 -23.31 12.62 10.17
CA LYS A 9 -23.14 12.38 11.62
C LYS A 9 -23.93 11.16 12.08
N ALA A 10 -25.20 11.05 11.66
CA ALA A 10 -26.06 9.93 12.03
C ALA A 10 -25.47 8.59 11.56
N LYS A 11 -25.01 8.54 10.30
CA LYS A 11 -24.36 7.35 9.74
C LYS A 11 -23.07 7.00 10.47
N LEU A 12 -22.20 7.97 10.74
CA LEU A 12 -20.95 7.75 11.47
C LEU A 12 -21.21 7.27 12.91
N ALA A 13 -22.26 7.76 13.57
CA ALA A 13 -22.64 7.28 14.90
C ALA A 13 -23.09 5.82 14.91
N GLU A 14 -23.82 5.40 13.88
CA GLU A 14 -24.21 4.00 13.67
C GLU A 14 -22.98 3.10 13.45
N GLU A 15 -22.09 3.48 12.53
CA GLU A 15 -20.85 2.75 12.25
C GLU A 15 -19.93 2.69 13.48
N GLN A 16 -19.82 3.78 14.24
CA GLN A 16 -19.06 3.82 15.48
C GLN A 16 -19.61 2.85 16.52
N LYS A 17 -20.94 2.78 16.65
CA LYS A 17 -21.61 1.84 17.56
C LYS A 17 -21.30 0.40 17.17
N LEU A 18 -21.47 0.04 15.89
CA LEU A 18 -21.16 -1.30 15.38
C LEU A 18 -19.70 -1.68 15.64
N ALA A 19 -18.77 -0.76 15.34
CA ALA A 19 -17.34 -1.01 15.55
C ALA A 19 -16.99 -1.21 17.04
N ASN A 20 -17.62 -0.47 17.96
CA ASN A 20 -17.38 -0.62 19.41
C ASN A 20 -18.00 -1.89 20.00
N GLU A 21 -18.99 -2.48 19.33
CA GLU A 21 -19.63 -3.73 19.74
C GLU A 21 -18.84 -4.97 19.28
N MET A 22 -17.84 -4.82 18.40
CA MET A 22 -17.01 -5.94 17.96
C MET A 22 -16.08 -6.41 19.08
N GLU A 23 -15.92 -7.73 19.20
CA GLU A 23 -15.00 -8.33 20.17
C GLU A 23 -13.56 -7.87 19.92
N GLY A 24 -12.86 -7.45 20.98
CA GLY A 24 -11.49 -6.93 20.87
C GLY A 24 -11.41 -5.52 20.27
N SER A 25 -12.54 -4.79 20.14
CA SER A 25 -12.55 -3.45 19.57
C SER A 25 -11.66 -2.46 20.34
N VAL A 26 -11.04 -1.57 19.58
CA VAL A 26 -10.35 -0.40 20.14
C VAL A 26 -11.27 0.83 20.08
N PRO A 27 -11.03 1.89 20.90
CA PRO A 27 -11.87 3.09 20.86
C PRO A 27 -11.90 3.72 19.47
N VAL A 28 -13.10 3.84 18.90
CA VAL A 28 -13.33 4.44 17.59
C VAL A 28 -13.77 5.89 17.76
N LYS A 29 -13.12 6.81 17.04
CA LYS A 29 -13.49 8.22 16.96
C LYS A 29 -13.97 8.55 15.55
N THR A 30 -14.94 9.44 15.45
CA THR A 30 -15.47 9.93 14.18
C THR A 30 -15.03 11.36 13.92
N MET A 31 -14.82 11.70 12.64
CA MET A 31 -14.45 13.04 12.20
C MET A 31 -15.23 13.39 10.93
N ILE A 32 -15.74 14.61 10.83
CA ILE A 32 -16.36 15.14 9.62
C ILE A 32 -15.57 16.35 9.17
N ARG A 33 -15.25 16.38 7.88
CA ARG A 33 -14.63 17.52 7.22
C ARG A 33 -15.46 17.95 6.01
N ILE A 34 -15.48 19.25 5.74
CA ILE A 34 -16.12 19.83 4.57
C ILE A 34 -15.00 20.42 3.72
N GLY A 35 -14.74 19.82 2.56
CA GLY A 35 -13.67 20.24 1.68
C GLY A 35 -13.45 19.32 0.50
N ASN A 36 -12.20 19.12 0.12
CA ASN A 36 -11.78 18.29 -0.99
C ASN A 36 -11.24 16.95 -0.48
N ILE A 37 -11.92 15.85 -0.79
CA ILE A 37 -11.54 14.50 -0.37
C ILE A 37 -10.09 14.15 -0.72
N PHE A 38 -9.54 14.72 -1.80
CA PHE A 38 -8.18 14.39 -2.26
C PHE A 38 -7.07 14.93 -1.35
N ASP A 39 -7.35 16.01 -0.64
CA ASP A 39 -6.41 16.66 0.27
C ASP A 39 -6.80 16.39 1.73
N ASP A 40 -8.08 16.51 2.06
CA ASP A 40 -8.58 16.43 3.43
C ASP A 40 -8.35 15.09 4.13
N ILE A 41 -8.34 13.96 3.40
CA ILE A 41 -8.06 12.64 4.01
C ILE A 41 -6.61 12.57 4.49
N GLY A 42 -5.66 13.01 3.67
CA GLY A 42 -4.25 13.03 4.02
C GLY A 42 -3.96 13.99 5.17
N ASP A 43 -4.56 15.18 5.14
CA ASP A 43 -4.41 16.19 6.18
C ASP A 43 -5.02 15.73 7.51
N ALA A 44 -6.19 15.10 7.47
CA ALA A 44 -6.82 14.53 8.66
C ALA A 44 -5.94 13.45 9.30
N ALA A 45 -5.39 12.56 8.48
CA ALA A 45 -4.50 11.51 8.95
C ALA A 45 -3.21 12.06 9.56
N ALA A 46 -2.63 13.11 8.96
CA ALA A 46 -1.44 13.78 9.49
C ALA A 46 -1.73 14.47 10.82
N GLU A 47 -2.88 15.15 10.95
CA GLU A 47 -3.31 15.85 12.17
C GLU A 47 -3.44 14.92 13.37
N ILE A 48 -4.00 13.73 13.17
CA ILE A 48 -4.15 12.73 14.23
C ILE A 48 -2.93 11.81 14.38
N ASN A 49 -1.85 12.04 13.64
CA ASN A 49 -0.66 11.19 13.57
C ASN A 49 -1.02 9.73 13.25
N ALA A 50 -1.89 9.50 12.27
CA ALA A 50 -2.27 8.17 11.85
C ALA A 50 -1.07 7.40 11.30
N SER A 51 -0.94 6.13 11.67
CA SER A 51 0.09 5.24 11.12
C SER A 51 -0.27 4.73 9.74
N MET A 52 -1.56 4.66 9.41
CA MET A 52 -2.09 4.11 8.16
C MET A 52 -3.49 4.63 7.88
N ILE A 53 -3.83 4.73 6.60
CA ILE A 53 -5.17 5.01 6.11
C ILE A 53 -5.70 3.76 5.42
N ILE A 54 -6.91 3.31 5.78
CA ILE A 54 -7.58 2.20 5.08
C ILE A 54 -8.77 2.79 4.33
N MET A 55 -8.84 2.52 3.03
CA MET A 55 -9.84 3.10 2.15
C MET A 55 -10.44 2.06 1.21
N GLY A 56 -11.76 1.92 1.22
CA GLY A 56 -12.48 1.13 0.23
C GLY A 56 -12.67 1.86 -1.09
N THR A 57 -12.58 1.15 -2.21
CA THR A 57 -12.84 1.72 -3.55
C THR A 57 -14.30 1.67 -3.97
N HIS A 58 -15.13 0.88 -3.28
CA HIS A 58 -16.54 0.69 -3.54
C HIS A 58 -17.37 1.20 -2.35
N GLY A 59 -17.97 2.37 -2.51
CA GLY A 59 -18.92 2.94 -1.55
C GLY A 59 -20.28 3.20 -2.21
N ALA A 60 -21.35 3.39 -1.40
CA ALA A 60 -22.75 3.52 -1.82
C ALA A 60 -23.04 4.68 -2.81
N SER A 61 -22.08 5.51 -3.16
CA SER A 61 -22.28 6.71 -3.96
C SER A 61 -21.20 6.95 -5.03
N GLY A 62 -21.14 6.06 -6.04
CA GLY A 62 -20.62 6.47 -7.35
C GLY A 62 -19.11 6.42 -7.59
N TRP A 63 -18.28 5.93 -6.67
CA TRP A 63 -16.84 5.71 -6.91
C TRP A 63 -16.56 4.66 -7.99
N GLN A 64 -17.55 3.84 -8.36
CA GLN A 64 -17.46 2.77 -9.36
C GLN A 64 -16.98 3.24 -10.76
N LYS A 65 -17.18 4.51 -11.12
CA LYS A 65 -16.72 5.08 -12.40
C LYS A 65 -15.34 5.74 -12.34
N VAL A 66 -14.76 5.87 -11.14
CA VAL A 66 -13.60 6.73 -10.90
C VAL A 66 -12.47 6.03 -10.14
N ALA A 67 -12.66 4.75 -9.82
CA ALA A 67 -11.86 4.00 -8.85
C ALA A 67 -10.32 4.11 -9.00
N GLY A 68 -9.78 4.07 -10.19
CA GLY A 68 -8.31 4.07 -10.35
C GLY A 68 -7.64 5.44 -10.19
N SER A 69 -8.13 6.47 -10.88
CA SER A 69 -7.44 7.77 -10.95
C SER A 69 -7.66 8.65 -9.71
N HIS A 70 -8.80 8.53 -9.03
CA HIS A 70 -9.10 9.33 -7.85
C HIS A 70 -8.49 8.73 -6.57
N ALA A 71 -8.56 7.41 -6.38
CA ALA A 71 -7.84 6.74 -5.30
C ALA A 71 -6.35 7.07 -5.36
N LEU A 72 -5.78 7.04 -6.56
CA LEU A 72 -4.38 7.37 -6.78
C LEU A 72 -4.06 8.84 -6.43
N LYS A 73 -4.96 9.81 -6.71
CA LYS A 73 -4.77 11.22 -6.30
C LYS A 73 -4.75 11.39 -4.78
N VAL A 74 -5.67 10.73 -4.05
CA VAL A 74 -5.68 10.76 -2.58
C VAL A 74 -4.38 10.19 -2.02
N VAL A 75 -3.94 9.03 -2.55
CA VAL A 75 -2.70 8.38 -2.14
C VAL A 75 -1.48 9.25 -2.40
N THR A 76 -1.43 9.95 -3.54
CA THR A 76 -0.27 10.75 -3.96
C THR A 76 -0.02 11.96 -3.06
N ASN A 77 -1.04 12.51 -2.43
CA ASN A 77 -0.96 13.75 -1.63
C ASN A 77 -0.70 13.50 -0.14
N SER A 78 -0.71 12.25 0.32
CA SER A 78 -0.50 11.92 1.74
C SER A 78 0.93 11.47 2.05
N SER A 79 1.43 11.83 3.23
CA SER A 79 2.65 11.24 3.81
C SER A 79 2.39 9.92 4.55
N VAL A 80 1.13 9.64 4.87
CA VAL A 80 0.67 8.43 5.55
C VAL A 80 0.41 7.33 4.53
N PRO A 81 0.86 6.09 4.74
CA PRO A 81 0.60 4.99 3.83
C PRO A 81 -0.89 4.62 3.77
N PHE A 82 -1.32 4.10 2.61
CA PHE A 82 -2.69 3.69 2.36
C PHE A 82 -2.80 2.19 2.14
N VAL A 83 -3.78 1.55 2.74
CA VAL A 83 -4.30 0.25 2.29
C VAL A 83 -5.59 0.50 1.52
N ILE A 84 -5.59 0.14 0.24
CA ILE A 84 -6.75 0.26 -0.63
C ILE A 84 -7.40 -1.12 -0.73
N VAL A 85 -8.66 -1.19 -0.31
CA VAL A 85 -9.47 -2.41 -0.30
C VAL A 85 -10.51 -2.31 -1.42
N GLN A 86 -10.65 -3.37 -2.22
CA GLN A 86 -11.69 -3.45 -3.25
C GLN A 86 -12.95 -4.09 -2.68
N ASN A 87 -13.15 -5.38 -2.88
CA ASN A 87 -14.35 -6.10 -2.40
C ASN A 87 -14.02 -7.22 -1.43
N ASP A 88 -12.79 -7.75 -1.49
CA ASP A 88 -12.45 -8.87 -0.63
C ASP A 88 -12.23 -8.42 0.80
N LEU A 89 -12.88 -9.14 1.69
CA LEU A 89 -12.69 -8.99 3.13
C LEU A 89 -11.32 -9.58 3.51
N MET A 90 -10.62 -8.88 4.37
CA MET A 90 -9.44 -9.42 5.03
C MET A 90 -9.82 -10.72 5.76
N HIS A 91 -8.99 -11.75 5.64
CA HIS A 91 -9.20 -12.99 6.38
C HIS A 91 -9.21 -12.75 7.89
N VAL A 92 -9.93 -13.61 8.61
CA VAL A 92 -9.87 -13.62 10.08
C VAL A 92 -8.45 -14.02 10.48
N GLY A 93 -7.66 -13.09 10.95
CA GLY A 93 -6.24 -13.29 11.25
C GLY A 93 -5.31 -12.31 10.53
N GLY A 94 -5.79 -11.62 9.51
CA GLY A 94 -5.07 -10.55 8.82
C GLY A 94 -4.45 -10.98 7.49
N TYR A 95 -3.18 -10.67 7.29
CA TYR A 95 -2.44 -10.90 6.05
C TYR A 95 -1.38 -11.98 6.28
N ASP A 96 -1.61 -13.20 5.81
CA ASP A 96 -0.65 -14.31 5.94
C ASP A 96 0.52 -14.19 4.96
N LYS A 97 0.24 -13.65 3.75
CA LYS A 97 1.23 -13.53 2.68
C LYS A 97 1.19 -12.14 2.04
N ILE A 98 2.32 -11.45 2.10
CA ILE A 98 2.48 -10.10 1.54
C ILE A 98 3.41 -10.15 0.33
N MET A 99 2.95 -9.74 -0.86
CA MET A 99 3.79 -9.63 -2.05
C MET A 99 4.34 -8.21 -2.22
N ILE A 100 5.64 -8.13 -2.54
CA ILE A 100 6.31 -6.88 -2.86
C ILE A 100 6.97 -6.98 -4.24
N PRO A 101 6.60 -6.15 -5.22
CA PRO A 101 7.42 -5.97 -6.41
C PRO A 101 8.74 -5.28 -6.03
N LEU A 102 9.85 -5.85 -6.45
CA LEU A 102 11.19 -5.31 -6.22
C LEU A 102 11.91 -5.17 -7.56
N ASP A 103 12.40 -3.97 -7.85
CA ASP A 103 13.08 -3.61 -9.07
C ASP A 103 14.46 -2.96 -8.81
N LEU A 104 14.95 -2.20 -9.79
CA LEU A 104 16.25 -1.52 -9.74
C LEU A 104 16.23 -0.19 -8.96
N HIS A 105 15.04 0.30 -8.55
CA HIS A 105 14.92 1.59 -7.86
C HIS A 105 15.21 1.47 -6.37
N ASN A 106 16.04 2.40 -5.86
CA ASN A 106 16.37 2.40 -4.43
C ASN A 106 15.18 2.76 -3.53
N GLU A 107 14.24 3.56 -4.05
CA GLU A 107 13.03 3.98 -3.36
C GLU A 107 12.15 2.78 -2.96
N THR A 108 12.20 1.71 -3.76
CA THR A 108 11.43 0.48 -3.45
C THR A 108 11.86 -0.17 -2.15
N LYS A 109 13.05 0.14 -1.64
CA LYS A 109 13.53 -0.32 -0.33
C LYS A 109 12.81 0.33 0.85
N GLN A 110 12.29 1.56 0.68
CA GLN A 110 11.62 2.29 1.77
C GLN A 110 10.32 1.59 2.22
N LYS A 111 9.62 0.90 1.32
CA LYS A 111 8.42 0.15 1.68
C LYS A 111 8.69 -1.07 2.58
N LEU A 112 9.92 -1.61 2.54
CA LEU A 112 10.28 -2.80 3.32
C LEU A 112 10.16 -2.58 4.83
N GLU A 113 10.36 -1.37 5.34
CA GLU A 113 10.17 -1.06 6.75
C GLU A 113 8.71 -1.29 7.16
N ILE A 114 7.78 -0.68 6.43
CA ILE A 114 6.34 -0.80 6.72
C ILE A 114 5.85 -2.23 6.51
N VAL A 115 6.29 -2.87 5.42
CA VAL A 115 5.95 -4.27 5.14
C VAL A 115 6.46 -5.18 6.25
N ALA A 116 7.67 -4.96 6.75
CA ALA A 116 8.23 -5.77 7.82
C ALA A 116 7.49 -5.57 9.15
N ASP A 117 7.02 -4.36 9.44
CA ASP A 117 6.23 -4.10 10.63
C ASP A 117 4.85 -4.78 10.54
N MET A 118 4.20 -4.74 9.37
CA MET A 118 2.97 -5.49 9.11
C MET A 118 3.19 -7.00 9.18
N ALA A 119 4.24 -7.51 8.53
CA ALA A 119 4.56 -8.93 8.53
C ALA A 119 4.84 -9.47 9.94
N LYS A 120 5.46 -8.68 10.80
CA LYS A 120 5.62 -9.03 12.23
C LYS A 120 4.31 -9.07 12.99
N TYR A 121 3.43 -8.10 12.71
CA TYR A 121 2.14 -8.00 13.40
C TYR A 121 1.22 -9.18 13.07
N PHE A 122 1.21 -9.61 11.80
CA PHE A 122 0.34 -10.69 11.31
C PHE A 122 1.05 -12.06 11.19
N ASP A 123 2.34 -12.17 11.52
CA ASP A 123 3.20 -13.35 11.28
C ASP A 123 3.26 -13.77 9.80
N SER A 124 3.28 -12.76 8.90
CA SER A 124 3.20 -12.97 7.45
C SER A 124 4.50 -13.47 6.85
N GLU A 125 4.40 -14.23 5.75
CA GLU A 125 5.50 -14.47 4.82
C GLU A 125 5.56 -13.38 3.76
N VAL A 126 6.78 -12.90 3.40
CA VAL A 126 6.97 -11.88 2.38
C VAL A 126 7.45 -12.47 1.06
N HIS A 127 6.66 -12.31 0.00
CA HIS A 127 6.94 -12.78 -1.35
C HIS A 127 7.52 -11.65 -2.20
N ILE A 128 8.79 -11.72 -2.52
CA ILE A 128 9.50 -10.76 -3.38
C ILE A 128 9.25 -11.16 -4.84
N PHE A 129 8.60 -10.29 -5.63
CA PHE A 129 8.34 -10.51 -7.05
C PHE A 129 9.19 -9.56 -7.89
N THR A 130 10.02 -10.11 -8.81
CA THR A 130 11.01 -9.34 -9.57
C THR A 130 10.87 -9.53 -11.07
N PRO A 131 11.21 -8.52 -11.89
CA PRO A 131 11.31 -8.71 -13.33
C PRO A 131 12.46 -9.69 -13.66
N LYS A 132 12.35 -10.35 -14.81
CA LYS A 132 13.46 -11.09 -15.40
C LYS A 132 14.38 -10.12 -16.13
N GLU A 133 15.57 -9.90 -15.57
CA GLU A 133 16.57 -9.04 -16.17
C GLU A 133 17.58 -9.88 -16.99
N THR A 134 17.89 -9.43 -18.20
CA THR A 134 18.79 -10.14 -19.12
C THR A 134 20.13 -9.43 -19.32
N ASP A 135 20.22 -8.14 -19.02
CA ASP A 135 21.46 -7.40 -18.97
C ASP A 135 22.25 -7.81 -17.72
N GLU A 136 23.52 -8.14 -17.88
CA GLU A 136 24.36 -8.66 -16.78
C GLU A 136 24.55 -7.62 -15.66
N PHE A 137 24.80 -6.35 -16.01
CA PHE A 137 24.99 -5.29 -15.03
C PHE A 137 23.71 -5.01 -14.24
N LEU A 138 22.58 -4.91 -14.94
CA LEU A 138 21.27 -4.68 -14.32
C LEU A 138 20.83 -5.89 -13.48
N SER A 139 21.10 -7.12 -13.97
CA SER A 139 20.85 -8.36 -13.23
C SER A 139 21.63 -8.41 -11.92
N ASN A 140 22.91 -8.06 -11.95
CA ASN A 140 23.74 -7.99 -10.75
C ASN A 140 23.24 -6.96 -9.75
N LYS A 141 22.79 -5.79 -10.22
CA LYS A 141 22.17 -4.76 -9.38
C LYS A 141 20.86 -5.25 -8.76
N LEU A 142 19.99 -5.90 -9.55
CA LEU A 142 18.74 -6.47 -9.08
C LEU A 142 18.98 -7.56 -8.01
N ASN A 143 19.91 -8.48 -8.26
CA ASN A 143 20.29 -9.52 -7.32
C ASN A 143 20.83 -8.93 -6.01
N GLY A 144 21.60 -7.83 -6.08
CA GLY A 144 22.02 -7.08 -4.90
C GLY A 144 20.86 -6.52 -4.09
N ASN A 145 19.85 -5.96 -4.77
CA ASN A 145 18.63 -5.47 -4.12
C ASN A 145 17.85 -6.61 -3.45
N ILE A 146 17.70 -7.74 -4.12
CA ILE A 146 17.02 -8.93 -3.59
C ILE A 146 17.76 -9.46 -2.35
N ALA A 147 19.08 -9.62 -2.45
CA ALA A 147 19.90 -10.11 -1.33
C ALA A 147 19.80 -9.18 -0.11
N TRP A 148 19.81 -7.87 -0.34
CA TRP A 148 19.62 -6.88 0.72
C TRP A 148 18.23 -7.00 1.36
N ALA A 149 17.16 -7.11 0.56
CA ALA A 149 15.81 -7.25 1.06
C ALA A 149 15.63 -8.52 1.89
N LYS A 150 16.11 -9.66 1.40
CA LYS A 150 16.09 -10.93 2.14
C LYS A 150 16.86 -10.84 3.46
N LYS A 151 18.05 -10.24 3.44
CA LYS A 151 18.84 -10.05 4.67
C LYS A 151 18.12 -9.16 5.67
N TYR A 152 17.47 -8.09 5.20
CA TYR A 152 16.69 -7.19 6.06
C TYR A 152 15.51 -7.90 6.72
N LEU A 153 14.73 -8.66 5.94
CA LEU A 153 13.58 -9.43 6.44
C LEU A 153 14.02 -10.54 7.42
N ALA A 154 15.06 -11.29 7.04
CA ALA A 154 15.62 -12.34 7.91
C ALA A 154 16.16 -11.77 9.23
N GLY A 155 16.79 -10.60 9.21
CA GLY A 155 17.25 -9.90 10.42
C GLY A 155 16.10 -9.48 11.35
N LYS A 156 14.88 -9.38 10.83
CA LYS A 156 13.65 -9.14 11.60
C LYS A 156 12.88 -10.43 11.93
N GLY A 157 13.39 -11.61 11.56
CA GLY A 157 12.76 -12.90 11.79
C GLY A 157 11.62 -13.23 10.82
N ILE A 158 11.51 -12.49 9.70
CA ILE A 158 10.44 -12.65 8.73
C ILE A 158 10.86 -13.62 7.64
N LYS A 159 10.02 -14.61 7.34
CA LYS A 159 10.21 -15.54 6.23
C LYS A 159 10.02 -14.81 4.91
N SER A 160 10.80 -15.18 3.88
CA SER A 160 10.63 -14.59 2.56
C SER A 160 10.97 -15.56 1.43
N ALA A 161 10.15 -15.51 0.37
CA ALA A 161 10.37 -16.21 -0.90
C ALA A 161 10.66 -15.19 -2.02
N THR A 162 11.27 -15.66 -3.12
CA THR A 162 11.54 -14.81 -4.29
C THR A 162 11.01 -15.47 -5.54
N HIS A 163 10.29 -14.69 -6.35
CA HIS A 163 9.68 -15.12 -7.59
C HIS A 163 10.13 -14.20 -8.73
N VAL A 164 10.47 -14.80 -9.87
CA VAL A 164 10.90 -14.04 -11.07
C VAL A 164 9.78 -14.07 -12.08
N SER A 165 9.41 -12.89 -12.59
CA SER A 165 8.38 -12.76 -13.61
C SER A 165 8.76 -13.49 -14.90
N GLU A 166 7.81 -14.16 -15.52
CA GLU A 166 7.95 -14.62 -16.90
C GLU A 166 8.05 -13.42 -17.86
N LYS A 167 8.46 -13.71 -19.11
CA LYS A 167 8.45 -12.68 -20.18
C LYS A 167 7.02 -12.15 -20.38
N GLY A 168 6.89 -10.86 -20.65
CA GLY A 168 5.59 -10.25 -20.95
C GLY A 168 5.26 -9.07 -20.03
N ASN A 169 3.97 -8.87 -19.79
CA ASN A 169 3.52 -7.78 -18.94
C ASN A 169 3.74 -8.11 -17.45
N PHE A 170 4.64 -7.38 -16.82
CA PHE A 170 5.04 -7.61 -15.43
C PHE A 170 3.86 -7.55 -14.44
N VAL A 171 2.92 -6.58 -14.60
CA VAL A 171 1.77 -6.46 -13.70
C VAL A 171 0.83 -7.66 -13.84
N LYS A 172 0.53 -8.07 -15.09
CA LYS A 172 -0.30 -9.25 -15.32
C LYS A 172 0.30 -10.50 -14.73
N ASN A 173 1.62 -10.70 -14.92
CA ASN A 173 2.33 -11.84 -14.36
C ASN A 173 2.34 -11.79 -12.83
N MET A 174 2.50 -10.60 -12.25
CA MET A 174 2.49 -10.41 -10.80
C MET A 174 1.11 -10.73 -10.21
N ILE A 175 0.03 -10.23 -10.80
CA ILE A 175 -1.34 -10.51 -10.32
C ILE A 175 -1.69 -12.00 -10.47
N ALA A 176 -1.29 -12.63 -11.59
CA ALA A 176 -1.48 -14.07 -11.77
C ALA A 176 -0.72 -14.86 -10.69
N ALA A 177 0.57 -14.56 -10.48
CA ALA A 177 1.37 -15.19 -9.43
C ALA A 177 0.80 -14.92 -8.03
N ALA A 178 0.31 -13.72 -7.76
CA ALA A 178 -0.32 -13.37 -6.48
C ALA A 178 -1.55 -14.23 -6.20
N LYS A 179 -2.35 -14.50 -7.25
CA LYS A 179 -3.51 -15.37 -7.17
C LYS A 179 -3.13 -16.85 -6.91
N ASP A 180 -2.15 -17.36 -7.67
CA ASP A 180 -1.68 -18.75 -7.53
C ASP A 180 -0.99 -19.01 -6.18
N LEU A 181 -0.35 -18.02 -5.60
CA LEU A 181 0.32 -18.08 -4.31
C LEU A 181 -0.60 -17.72 -3.13
N GLU A 182 -1.86 -17.36 -3.40
CA GLU A 182 -2.84 -16.92 -2.40
C GLU A 182 -2.29 -15.74 -1.58
N ILE A 183 -1.86 -14.68 -2.28
CA ILE A 183 -1.36 -13.45 -1.66
C ILE A 183 -2.53 -12.62 -1.13
N ASP A 184 -2.44 -12.17 0.11
CA ASP A 184 -3.48 -11.41 0.80
C ASP A 184 -3.30 -9.89 0.68
N LEU A 185 -2.07 -9.43 0.44
CA LEU A 185 -1.73 -8.02 0.33
C LEU A 185 -0.60 -7.81 -0.67
N ILE A 186 -0.75 -6.83 -1.57
CA ILE A 186 0.34 -6.38 -2.44
C ILE A 186 0.82 -5.01 -1.94
N SER A 187 2.13 -4.85 -1.68
CA SER A 187 2.69 -3.56 -1.28
C SER A 187 3.48 -2.92 -2.40
N ILE A 188 3.08 -1.72 -2.82
CA ILE A 188 3.75 -0.94 -3.86
C ILE A 188 4.31 0.38 -3.32
N MET A 189 5.32 0.92 -4.03
CA MET A 189 5.79 2.29 -3.85
C MET A 189 5.11 3.17 -4.89
N ASN A 190 4.52 4.29 -4.46
CA ASN A 190 3.97 5.28 -5.38
C ASN A 190 5.09 6.20 -5.88
N LEU A 191 5.55 6.00 -7.11
CA LEU A 191 6.67 6.72 -7.71
C LEU A 191 6.26 7.94 -8.54
N GLN A 192 4.97 8.30 -8.60
CA GLN A 192 4.45 9.35 -9.49
C GLN A 192 5.13 10.72 -9.36
N LYS A 193 5.58 11.09 -8.17
CA LYS A 193 6.23 12.40 -7.95
C LYS A 193 7.67 12.49 -8.48
N ASN A 194 8.34 11.35 -8.72
CA ASN A 194 9.76 11.29 -9.07
C ASN A 194 10.05 10.60 -10.40
N SER A 195 9.02 10.24 -11.17
CA SER A 195 9.15 9.42 -12.37
C SER A 195 9.53 10.22 -13.61
N LEU A 196 10.75 10.80 -13.64
CA LEU A 196 11.37 11.18 -14.91
C LEU A 196 12.01 9.99 -15.64
N MET A 197 12.14 8.82 -15.01
CA MET A 197 12.80 7.63 -15.58
C MET A 197 12.32 6.29 -15.02
N GLY A 198 11.05 6.17 -14.56
CA GLY A 198 10.52 4.89 -14.07
C GLY A 198 10.05 3.97 -15.22
N MET A 199 10.45 2.70 -15.19
CA MET A 199 9.95 1.63 -16.07
C MET A 199 8.42 1.44 -15.92
N PHE A 200 7.84 2.03 -14.88
CA PHE A 200 6.45 1.96 -14.48
C PHE A 200 5.89 3.39 -14.37
N GLY A 201 5.06 3.79 -15.33
CA GLY A 201 4.33 5.06 -15.30
C GLY A 201 3.04 4.98 -14.49
N SER A 202 2.24 6.06 -14.44
CA SER A 202 0.96 6.16 -13.72
C SER A 202 -0.03 5.02 -14.00
N SER A 203 0.12 4.30 -15.11
CA SER A 203 -0.68 3.11 -15.45
C SER A 203 -0.31 1.86 -14.65
N TYR A 204 0.93 1.80 -14.09
CA TYR A 204 1.41 0.66 -13.32
C TYR A 204 0.71 0.60 -11.95
N GLU A 205 0.83 1.65 -11.16
CA GLU A 205 0.20 1.73 -9.84
C GLU A 205 -1.32 1.60 -9.94
N GLN A 206 -1.92 2.26 -10.93
CA GLN A 206 -3.36 2.16 -11.18
C GLN A 206 -3.78 0.72 -11.50
N SER A 207 -3.03 0.01 -12.35
CA SER A 207 -3.35 -1.37 -12.72
C SER A 207 -3.23 -2.34 -11.54
N ILE A 208 -2.35 -2.05 -10.57
CA ILE A 208 -2.24 -2.86 -9.35
C ILE A 208 -3.37 -2.51 -8.37
N ILE A 209 -3.66 -1.22 -8.18
CA ILE A 209 -4.73 -0.77 -7.28
C ILE A 209 -6.10 -1.30 -7.72
N THR A 210 -6.33 -1.41 -9.03
CA THR A 210 -7.57 -1.92 -9.60
C THR A 210 -7.44 -3.36 -10.11
N ASN A 211 -6.59 -4.17 -9.47
CA ASN A 211 -6.31 -5.52 -9.92
C ASN A 211 -7.57 -6.40 -9.95
N GLU A 212 -7.66 -7.26 -10.97
CA GLU A 212 -8.81 -8.14 -11.19
C GLU A 212 -8.98 -9.24 -10.12
N ALA A 213 -7.91 -9.54 -9.39
CA ALA A 213 -7.94 -10.48 -8.27
C ALA A 213 -8.50 -9.84 -6.98
N GLN A 214 -8.77 -8.52 -7.00
CA GLN A 214 -9.30 -7.73 -5.89
C GLN A 214 -8.42 -7.76 -4.62
N ILE A 215 -7.17 -8.17 -4.74
CA ILE A 215 -6.22 -8.21 -3.62
C ILE A 215 -6.00 -6.80 -3.09
N PRO A 216 -6.11 -6.57 -1.78
CA PRO A 216 -5.79 -5.28 -1.16
C PRO A 216 -4.40 -4.79 -1.50
N VAL A 217 -4.22 -3.46 -1.62
CA VAL A 217 -2.95 -2.85 -2.01
C VAL A 217 -2.49 -1.83 -0.98
N LEU A 218 -1.33 -2.09 -0.38
CA LEU A 218 -0.61 -1.12 0.46
C LEU A 218 0.22 -0.19 -0.43
N CYS A 219 -0.16 1.07 -0.48
CA CYS A 219 0.54 2.12 -1.20
C CYS A 219 1.39 2.94 -0.24
N VAL A 220 2.70 2.98 -0.48
CA VAL A 220 3.67 3.75 0.30
C VAL A 220 4.21 4.90 -0.55
N ASN A 221 4.15 6.12 -0.05
CA ASN A 221 4.76 7.26 -0.72
C ASN A 221 6.24 7.38 -0.33
N PRO A 222 7.14 7.66 -1.29
CA PRO A 222 8.55 7.84 -0.99
C PRO A 222 8.75 9.05 -0.07
N LYS A 223 9.51 8.86 1.00
CA LYS A 223 10.00 9.97 1.81
C LYS A 223 11.04 10.72 1.00
N ILE A 224 10.82 12.02 0.76
CA ILE A 224 11.83 12.87 0.14
C ILE A 224 12.95 13.05 1.17
N VAL A 225 14.04 12.34 0.99
CA VAL A 225 15.26 12.61 1.73
C VAL A 225 15.85 13.87 1.11
N SER A 226 15.60 15.03 1.71
CA SER A 226 16.31 16.25 1.36
C SER A 226 17.78 15.98 1.59
N SER A 227 18.62 16.18 0.57
CA SER A 227 20.08 16.04 0.61
C SER A 227 20.80 17.14 1.42
N ALA A 228 20.09 17.79 2.33
CA ALA A 228 20.66 18.69 3.34
C ALA A 228 20.95 17.88 4.61
N GLY A 229 22.23 17.61 4.85
CA GLY A 229 22.76 16.77 5.90
C GLY A 229 22.10 16.94 7.26
N GLY A 230 21.59 15.84 7.78
CA GLY A 230 21.03 15.75 9.11
C GLY A 230 20.53 14.34 9.34
N SER A 231 21.31 13.53 10.08
CA SER A 231 20.89 12.23 10.57
C SER A 231 19.57 12.35 11.32
N VAL A 232 18.49 11.76 10.76
CA VAL A 232 17.19 11.64 11.46
C VAL A 232 17.06 10.23 12.06
N PHE A 233 18.15 9.75 12.67
CA PHE A 233 18.11 8.58 13.53
C PHE A 233 18.75 8.96 14.87
N SER A 234 17.96 9.63 15.71
CA SER A 234 18.22 9.68 17.16
C SER A 234 16.90 9.93 17.89
N ARG A 235 16.33 8.91 18.35
CA ARG A 235 15.63 8.59 19.61
C ARG A 235 14.48 7.64 19.35
#